data_99fe4fb0a1daa3787225ce7cbce970fd
#
_entry.id   99fe4fb0a1daa3787225ce7cbce970fd
#
_cell.length_a   1.000
_cell.length_b   1.000
_cell.length_c   1.000
_cell.angle_alpha   90.00
_cell.angle_beta   90.00
_cell.angle_gamma   90.00
#
_symmetry.space_group_name_H-M   'P 1'
#
loop_
_entity.id
_entity.type
_entity.pdbx_description
1 polymer ?
#
loop_
_entity_poly.entity_id
_entity_poly.type
_entity_poly.pdbx_seq_one_letter_code
_entity_poly.pdbx_strand_id
1 'polypeptide(L)'
;MRKLRNIAIIAHVDHGKTTLVDKMIMAGNLLRENEREGGDLIMDNNDIERERGITILSKNVSVIYQDYKINIIDTPGHADFGGEVERVLNMCDGVILLVDAFEGTMPQTRFVLQKALALGKKPIVVINKVDKENCRPDVVNEQVFDLMFTLGATEEQLDYKTIYGSAKQGWMSHVVTERTDSIRPLLDTIIDEIPEPEVVDGTVQMLVTSLEYSPYVGRIAVGKVTRGSLTAGQNVTLAKRDGSLVKTKIKDLMVFEGLGKAKAERVECGEICALVGIEGFEIGDTICDFTDPEPLPPIAIDEPTMSMLFTINNSPFFGKDGKFVTSRHIKERLDRELEKNLALRVQPGQNADSFMVYGRGVLHLSVLIETMRREGYELQVGQPKVITKEIDGVKCEPVEEMTVDCPDEYAGTVIELTTRRKGQLVNMESSNERTRLEFIIPSRGIIGLRSTMITATAGEAIMTHRLKDFEPWMGDIESRNVGAIIASETGTAYAYSIDKLQDRGKFFISPQEQVYCGQVIGEHTRSNDITVNVTKAKQLTNMRASGSDEKTSIAPPVIFSLEEALEYIREDEYVEVTPKSMRLRKILLSEVDRKRASKE
;
A
#
# COMPACT_ATOMS: atom_id res chain seq x y z
N MET A 1 32.65 18.38 9.16
CA MET A 1 31.44 17.62 8.82
C MET A 1 30.23 18.47 9.12
N ARG A 2 29.14 18.35 8.32
CA ARG A 2 27.86 18.97 8.65
C ARG A 2 27.20 18.20 9.78
N LYS A 3 26.45 18.89 10.63
CA LYS A 3 25.62 18.24 11.65
C LYS A 3 24.45 17.52 11.00
N LEU A 4 24.07 16.36 11.53
CA LEU A 4 23.04 15.51 10.94
C LEU A 4 21.71 15.61 11.71
N ARG A 5 20.61 15.49 10.98
CA ARG A 5 19.28 15.23 11.50
C ARG A 5 18.61 14.18 10.63
N ASN A 6 18.15 13.08 11.23
CA ASN A 6 17.44 12.02 10.51
C ASN A 6 15.97 12.04 10.96
N ILE A 7 15.07 12.34 10.05
CA ILE A 7 13.63 12.46 10.33
C ILE A 7 12.81 11.56 9.43
N ALA A 8 11.73 11.02 9.99
CA ALA A 8 10.68 10.35 9.21
C ALA A 8 9.41 11.20 9.21
N ILE A 9 8.67 11.22 8.09
CA ILE A 9 7.42 11.97 8.00
C ILE A 9 6.25 11.00 8.04
N ILE A 10 5.42 11.14 9.07
CA ILE A 10 4.20 10.38 9.32
C ILE A 10 3.00 11.25 8.92
N ALA A 11 2.17 10.77 8.01
CA ALA A 11 0.98 11.48 7.57
C ALA A 11 -0.11 10.50 7.12
N HIS A 12 -1.36 10.93 7.23
CA HIS A 12 -2.45 10.28 6.51
C HIS A 12 -2.39 10.62 5.01
N VAL A 13 -3.05 9.80 4.19
CA VAL A 13 -3.27 10.09 2.76
C VAL A 13 -3.92 11.47 2.64
N ASP A 14 -3.51 12.24 1.64
CA ASP A 14 -3.98 13.60 1.36
C ASP A 14 -3.70 14.69 2.43
N HIS A 15 -3.05 14.40 3.56
CA HIS A 15 -2.63 15.42 4.51
C HIS A 15 -1.54 16.36 3.97
N GLY A 16 -0.97 16.08 2.79
CA GLY A 16 -0.02 16.94 2.09
C GLY A 16 1.45 16.59 2.33
N LYS A 17 1.75 15.33 2.64
CA LYS A 17 3.11 14.83 2.90
C LYS A 17 4.07 15.13 1.74
N THR A 18 3.76 14.69 0.53
CA THR A 18 4.59 14.90 -0.66
C THR A 18 4.81 16.38 -0.93
N THR A 19 3.75 17.19 -0.84
CA THR A 19 3.84 18.65 -1.02
C THR A 19 4.78 19.29 0.01
N LEU A 20 4.74 18.85 1.28
CA LEU A 20 5.62 19.35 2.32
C LEU A 20 7.09 19.02 2.02
N VAL A 21 7.37 17.75 1.68
CA VAL A 21 8.72 17.29 1.36
C VAL A 21 9.29 18.06 0.15
N ASP A 22 8.50 18.24 -0.91
CA ASP A 22 8.90 19.03 -2.07
C ASP A 22 9.29 20.47 -1.69
N LYS A 23 8.50 21.11 -0.83
CA LYS A 23 8.82 22.46 -0.35
C LYS A 23 10.06 22.49 0.55
N MET A 24 10.31 21.45 1.35
CA MET A 24 11.54 21.33 2.13
C MET A 24 12.78 21.19 1.22
N ILE A 25 12.69 20.39 0.17
CA ILE A 25 13.76 20.23 -0.82
C ILE A 25 14.04 21.55 -1.54
N MET A 26 12.99 22.27 -1.95
CA MET A 26 13.11 23.58 -2.58
C MET A 26 13.78 24.62 -1.67
N ALA A 27 13.46 24.62 -0.38
CA ALA A 27 14.03 25.54 0.60
C ALA A 27 15.52 25.29 0.87
N GLY A 28 15.99 24.06 0.69
CA GLY A 28 17.39 23.67 0.89
C GLY A 28 18.36 24.06 -0.23
N ASN A 29 17.94 24.78 -1.27
CA ASN A 29 18.76 25.24 -2.41
C ASN A 29 19.55 24.13 -3.17
N LEU A 30 19.14 22.87 -3.09
CA LEU A 30 19.84 21.75 -3.75
C LEU A 30 19.38 21.47 -5.18
N LEU A 31 18.27 22.08 -5.62
CA LEU A 31 17.76 21.89 -6.98
C LEU A 31 18.50 22.79 -7.96
N ARG A 32 18.99 22.21 -9.05
CA ARG A 32 19.50 22.95 -10.21
C ARG A 32 18.36 23.72 -10.87
N GLU A 33 18.65 24.84 -11.53
CA GLU A 33 17.63 25.67 -12.19
C GLU A 33 16.72 24.87 -13.13
N ASN A 34 17.26 23.88 -13.84
CA ASN A 34 16.51 23.03 -14.76
C ASN A 34 15.55 22.01 -14.06
N GLU A 35 15.76 21.75 -12.76
CA GLU A 35 14.92 20.84 -11.97
C GLU A 35 13.76 21.59 -11.27
N ARG A 36 13.85 22.92 -11.21
CA ARG A 36 12.80 23.81 -10.65
C ARG A 36 11.59 23.97 -11.57
N GLU A 37 11.73 23.67 -12.87
CA GLU A 37 10.66 23.77 -13.88
C GLU A 37 9.81 22.52 -14.04
N GLY A 38 10.21 21.39 -13.45
CA GLY A 38 9.41 20.16 -13.38
C GLY A 38 8.32 20.29 -12.30
N GLY A 39 7.08 20.39 -12.73
CA GLY A 39 5.87 20.71 -11.95
C GLY A 39 5.72 20.04 -10.57
N ASP A 40 4.66 20.39 -9.85
CA ASP A 40 4.31 19.90 -8.52
C ASP A 40 4.38 18.37 -8.42
N LEU A 41 5.00 17.83 -7.35
CA LEU A 41 5.19 16.42 -7.00
C LEU A 41 6.50 15.78 -7.54
N ILE A 42 7.63 16.33 -7.15
CA ILE A 42 8.96 15.84 -7.52
C ILE A 42 9.25 14.45 -6.91
N MET A 43 8.65 14.12 -5.77
CA MET A 43 8.86 12.86 -5.05
C MET A 43 8.08 11.67 -5.64
N ASP A 44 6.90 11.88 -6.21
CA ASP A 44 6.05 10.79 -6.69
C ASP A 44 6.37 10.42 -8.14
N ASN A 45 7.45 9.67 -8.34
CA ASN A 45 7.86 9.16 -9.65
C ASN A 45 7.08 7.92 -10.10
N ASN A 46 6.23 7.34 -9.25
CA ASN A 46 5.42 6.17 -9.55
C ASN A 46 3.99 6.59 -9.88
N ASP A 47 3.53 6.30 -11.09
CA ASP A 47 2.17 6.64 -11.54
C ASP A 47 1.08 6.03 -10.64
N ILE A 48 1.33 4.85 -10.06
CA ILE A 48 0.39 4.17 -9.13
C ILE A 48 0.29 4.94 -7.82
N GLU A 49 1.40 5.47 -7.28
CA GLU A 49 1.40 6.30 -6.08
C GLU A 49 0.60 7.58 -6.31
N ARG A 50 0.81 8.24 -7.47
CA ARG A 50 0.08 9.47 -7.84
C ARG A 50 -1.41 9.25 -8.01
N GLU A 51 -1.81 8.19 -8.71
CA GLU A 51 -3.23 7.88 -8.96
C GLU A 51 -3.98 7.50 -7.69
N ARG A 52 -3.29 6.85 -6.74
CA ARG A 52 -3.89 6.39 -5.48
C ARG A 52 -3.71 7.35 -4.33
N GLY A 53 -2.85 8.37 -4.48
CA GLY A 53 -2.51 9.32 -3.42
C GLY A 53 -1.77 8.69 -2.23
N ILE A 54 -1.16 7.50 -2.38
CA ILE A 54 -0.48 6.77 -1.30
C ILE A 54 1.00 6.59 -1.60
N THR A 55 1.84 6.67 -0.57
CA THR A 55 3.24 6.23 -0.66
C THR A 55 3.30 4.72 -0.50
N ILE A 56 3.88 4.02 -1.47
CA ILE A 56 4.05 2.56 -1.50
C ILE A 56 5.46 2.19 -1.04
N LEU A 57 6.46 2.90 -1.55
CA LEU A 57 7.86 2.66 -1.24
C LEU A 57 8.44 3.84 -0.47
N SER A 58 9.19 3.55 0.59
CA SER A 58 9.95 4.56 1.31
C SER A 58 11.03 5.18 0.42
N LYS A 59 11.17 6.48 0.47
CA LYS A 59 12.19 7.23 -0.28
C LYS A 59 13.06 8.01 0.69
N ASN A 60 14.36 8.02 0.42
CA ASN A 60 15.32 8.79 1.20
C ASN A 60 15.74 10.00 0.39
N VAL A 61 15.61 11.16 0.98
CA VAL A 61 16.10 12.43 0.42
C VAL A 61 16.86 13.20 1.47
N SER A 62 17.69 14.14 1.07
CA SER A 62 18.38 15.01 2.02
C SER A 62 18.24 16.47 1.63
N VAL A 63 18.16 17.33 2.63
CA VAL A 63 18.11 18.77 2.49
C VAL A 63 19.29 19.38 3.24
N ILE A 64 19.99 20.31 2.61
CA ILE A 64 21.05 21.08 3.27
C ILE A 64 20.47 22.42 3.67
N TYR A 65 20.45 22.66 4.97
CA TYR A 65 19.96 23.91 5.53
C TYR A 65 20.94 24.43 6.58
N GLN A 66 21.47 25.62 6.38
CA GLN A 66 22.58 26.18 7.17
C GLN A 66 23.78 25.19 7.20
N ASP A 67 24.27 24.84 8.38
CA ASP A 67 25.37 23.90 8.60
C ASP A 67 24.88 22.45 8.82
N TYR A 68 23.58 22.18 8.62
CA TYR A 68 22.96 20.91 8.84
C TYR A 68 22.65 20.18 7.53
N LYS A 69 22.75 18.86 7.60
CA LYS A 69 22.19 17.94 6.62
C LYS A 69 20.99 17.24 7.28
N ILE A 70 19.82 17.45 6.74
CA ILE A 70 18.58 16.86 7.20
C ILE A 70 18.23 15.72 6.23
N ASN A 71 18.36 14.48 6.68
CA ASN A 71 17.90 13.31 5.96
C ASN A 71 16.41 13.12 6.25
N ILE A 72 15.61 13.07 5.20
CA ILE A 72 14.16 12.92 5.26
C ILE A 72 13.81 11.57 4.68
N ILE A 73 13.13 10.75 5.48
CA ILE A 73 12.68 9.43 5.08
C ILE A 73 11.16 9.48 4.93
N ASP A 74 10.69 9.28 3.71
CA ASP A 74 9.27 9.22 3.43
C ASP A 74 8.71 7.85 3.84
N THR A 75 7.65 7.85 4.67
CA THR A 75 7.08 6.61 5.21
C THR A 75 5.79 6.23 4.49
N PRO A 76 5.58 4.94 4.16
CA PRO A 76 4.27 4.46 3.75
C PRO A 76 3.23 4.70 4.85
N GLY A 77 2.02 5.13 4.46
CA GLY A 77 0.94 5.40 5.42
C GLY A 77 0.01 4.20 5.66
N HIS A 78 0.02 3.19 4.78
CA HIS A 78 -0.92 2.08 4.84
C HIS A 78 -0.39 0.90 5.67
N ALA A 79 -1.28 0.26 6.45
CA ALA A 79 -0.94 -0.86 7.33
C ALA A 79 -0.33 -2.08 6.61
N ASP A 80 -0.70 -2.33 5.35
CA ASP A 80 -0.12 -3.40 4.51
C ASP A 80 1.40 -3.24 4.31
N PHE A 81 1.93 -2.04 4.55
CA PHE A 81 3.36 -1.72 4.47
C PHE A 81 4.01 -1.53 5.86
N GLY A 82 3.38 -2.05 6.93
CA GLY A 82 3.80 -1.86 8.33
C GLY A 82 5.26 -2.23 8.62
N GLY A 83 5.78 -3.29 8.03
CA GLY A 83 7.19 -3.65 8.19
C GLY A 83 8.17 -2.70 7.51
N GLU A 84 7.74 -1.93 6.51
CA GLU A 84 8.55 -0.86 5.94
C GLU A 84 8.60 0.34 6.87
N VAL A 85 7.48 0.64 7.53
CA VAL A 85 7.40 1.70 8.54
C VAL A 85 8.38 1.44 9.68
N GLU A 86 8.41 0.24 10.24
CA GLU A 86 9.31 -0.10 11.34
C GLU A 86 10.78 0.01 10.95
N ARG A 87 11.13 -0.42 9.74
CA ARG A 87 12.48 -0.28 9.19
C ARG A 87 12.91 1.17 9.02
N VAL A 88 12.01 2.01 8.50
CA VAL A 88 12.23 3.45 8.34
C VAL A 88 12.43 4.12 9.69
N LEU A 89 11.59 3.82 10.67
CA LEU A 89 11.68 4.40 12.01
C LEU A 89 12.98 4.04 12.73
N ASN A 90 13.61 2.91 12.41
CA ASN A 90 14.93 2.57 12.94
C ASN A 90 16.07 3.44 12.36
N MET A 91 15.87 4.06 11.20
CA MET A 91 16.88 4.96 10.60
C MET A 91 16.75 6.40 11.10
N CYS A 92 15.59 6.84 11.60
CA CYS A 92 15.37 8.22 12.02
C CYS A 92 15.67 8.44 13.51
N ASP A 93 15.92 9.69 13.88
CA ASP A 93 16.16 10.12 15.24
C ASP A 93 14.95 10.88 15.82
N GLY A 94 14.05 11.37 14.96
CA GLY A 94 12.77 11.94 15.31
C GLY A 94 11.76 11.83 14.18
N VAL A 95 10.52 12.22 14.45
CA VAL A 95 9.42 12.11 13.50
C VAL A 95 8.66 13.42 13.35
N ILE A 96 8.19 13.71 12.14
CA ILE A 96 7.22 14.76 11.87
C ILE A 96 5.85 14.11 11.72
N LEU A 97 4.92 14.48 12.57
CA LEU A 97 3.51 14.11 12.48
C LEU A 97 2.77 15.22 11.72
N LEU A 98 2.41 14.95 10.48
CA LEU A 98 1.66 15.89 9.63
C LEU A 98 0.18 15.60 9.69
N VAL A 99 -0.61 16.59 10.12
CA VAL A 99 -2.06 16.48 10.29
C VAL A 99 -2.78 17.60 9.54
N ASP A 100 -3.89 17.28 8.87
CA ASP A 100 -4.76 18.27 8.22
C ASP A 100 -5.54 19.05 9.30
N ALA A 101 -5.54 20.38 9.22
CA ALA A 101 -6.21 21.27 10.18
C ALA A 101 -7.75 21.12 10.21
N PHE A 102 -8.35 20.44 9.24
CA PHE A 102 -9.79 20.17 9.18
C PHE A 102 -10.11 18.73 9.57
N GLU A 103 -9.40 17.74 9.00
CA GLU A 103 -9.68 16.32 9.21
C GLU A 103 -9.21 15.82 10.59
N GLY A 104 -8.12 16.38 11.11
CA GLY A 104 -7.56 15.98 12.40
C GLY A 104 -6.80 14.66 12.35
N THR A 105 -6.76 13.97 13.49
CA THR A 105 -6.03 12.69 13.64
C THR A 105 -6.81 11.54 13.02
N MET A 106 -6.21 10.89 12.01
CA MET A 106 -6.82 9.79 11.30
C MET A 106 -6.30 8.41 11.77
N PRO A 107 -7.10 7.34 11.65
CA PRO A 107 -6.73 6.02 12.16
C PRO A 107 -5.41 5.45 11.63
N GLN A 108 -5.06 5.71 10.36
CA GLN A 108 -3.79 5.23 9.78
C GLN A 108 -2.56 5.84 10.47
N THR A 109 -2.64 7.11 10.84
CA THR A 109 -1.58 7.83 11.53
C THR A 109 -1.28 7.22 12.91
N ARG A 110 -2.31 6.68 13.58
CA ARG A 110 -2.20 6.07 14.91
C ARG A 110 -1.18 4.93 14.97
N PHE A 111 -1.22 4.02 14.00
CA PHE A 111 -0.30 2.88 13.97
C PHE A 111 1.17 3.32 13.85
N VAL A 112 1.46 4.17 12.88
CA VAL A 112 2.84 4.64 12.63
C VAL A 112 3.35 5.45 13.81
N LEU A 113 2.49 6.33 14.38
CA LEU A 113 2.81 7.13 15.55
C LEU A 113 3.07 6.24 16.77
N GLN A 114 2.24 5.22 17.04
CA GLN A 114 2.44 4.29 18.15
C GLN A 114 3.80 3.60 18.07
N LYS A 115 4.20 3.13 16.86
CA LYS A 115 5.52 2.53 16.66
C LYS A 115 6.66 3.52 16.87
N ALA A 116 6.51 4.77 16.41
CA ALA A 116 7.49 5.82 16.62
C ALA A 116 7.68 6.15 18.11
N LEU A 117 6.57 6.30 18.85
CA LEU A 117 6.60 6.55 20.29
C LEU A 117 7.23 5.39 21.07
N ALA A 118 6.88 4.14 20.73
CA ALA A 118 7.46 2.94 21.34
C ALA A 118 8.98 2.82 21.12
N LEU A 119 9.49 3.34 19.99
CA LEU A 119 10.92 3.44 19.68
C LEU A 119 11.61 4.67 20.30
N GLY A 120 10.91 5.41 21.15
CA GLY A 120 11.45 6.60 21.84
C GLY A 120 11.71 7.79 20.91
N LYS A 121 11.09 7.85 19.72
CA LYS A 121 11.31 8.97 18.79
C LYS A 121 10.61 10.23 19.26
N LYS A 122 11.31 11.38 19.15
CA LYS A 122 10.75 12.69 19.49
C LYS A 122 9.86 13.19 18.33
N PRO A 123 8.58 13.54 18.59
CA PRO A 123 7.68 14.06 17.57
C PRO A 123 7.76 15.58 17.43
N ILE A 124 7.61 16.07 16.20
CA ILE A 124 7.22 17.45 15.88
C ILE A 124 5.86 17.36 15.20
N VAL A 125 4.90 18.16 15.63
CA VAL A 125 3.56 18.19 15.05
C VAL A 125 3.46 19.31 14.03
N VAL A 126 3.01 19.01 12.82
CA VAL A 126 2.76 19.99 11.77
C VAL A 126 1.28 19.96 11.42
N ILE A 127 0.56 21.01 11.75
CA ILE A 127 -0.85 21.21 11.41
C ILE A 127 -0.90 21.96 10.07
N ASN A 128 -1.20 21.20 9.01
CA ASN A 128 -1.18 21.66 7.63
C ASN A 128 -2.57 22.12 7.16
N LYS A 129 -2.60 22.86 6.05
CA LYS A 129 -3.82 23.34 5.39
C LYS A 129 -4.63 24.33 6.25
N VAL A 130 -3.97 25.12 7.09
CA VAL A 130 -4.62 26.18 7.86
C VAL A 130 -5.14 27.35 7.00
N ASP A 131 -4.87 27.30 5.69
CA ASP A 131 -5.41 28.21 4.67
C ASP A 131 -6.86 27.89 4.26
N LYS A 132 -7.43 26.76 4.70
CA LYS A 132 -8.83 26.40 4.46
C LYS A 132 -9.76 27.16 5.40
N GLU A 133 -10.93 27.62 4.88
CA GLU A 133 -11.91 28.39 5.66
C GLU A 133 -12.48 27.65 6.88
N ASN A 134 -12.57 26.31 6.81
CA ASN A 134 -13.16 25.47 7.86
C ASN A 134 -12.09 24.79 8.74
N CYS A 135 -10.85 25.29 8.75
CA CYS A 135 -9.80 24.70 9.57
C CYS A 135 -10.05 24.94 11.08
N ARG A 136 -9.65 23.98 11.91
CA ARG A 136 -9.79 23.99 13.37
C ARG A 136 -8.46 23.62 14.03
N PRO A 137 -7.40 24.41 13.85
CA PRO A 137 -6.04 24.01 14.24
C PRO A 137 -5.90 23.76 15.75
N ASP A 138 -6.58 24.53 16.60
CA ASP A 138 -6.53 24.36 18.07
C ASP A 138 -7.18 23.04 18.49
N VAL A 139 -8.35 22.70 17.94
CA VAL A 139 -9.05 21.43 18.20
C VAL A 139 -8.20 20.24 17.71
N VAL A 140 -7.58 20.38 16.54
CA VAL A 140 -6.72 19.33 16.00
C VAL A 140 -5.48 19.14 16.87
N ASN A 141 -4.90 20.20 17.41
CA ASN A 141 -3.76 20.07 18.33
C ASN A 141 -4.15 19.35 19.63
N GLU A 142 -5.34 19.61 20.19
CA GLU A 142 -5.88 18.87 21.33
C GLU A 142 -6.08 17.38 20.97
N GLN A 143 -6.65 17.07 19.82
CA GLN A 143 -6.81 15.69 19.34
C GLN A 143 -5.47 14.95 19.19
N VAL A 144 -4.42 15.63 18.73
CA VAL A 144 -3.08 15.06 18.65
C VAL A 144 -2.53 14.77 20.04
N PHE A 145 -2.71 15.68 21.00
CA PHE A 145 -2.28 15.47 22.36
C PHE A 145 -2.99 14.27 23.00
N ASP A 146 -4.31 14.19 22.89
CA ASP A 146 -5.11 13.07 23.39
C ASP A 146 -4.71 11.74 22.75
N LEU A 147 -4.44 11.76 21.44
CA LEU A 147 -3.95 10.59 20.73
C LEU A 147 -2.61 10.12 21.27
N MET A 148 -1.63 11.02 21.43
CA MET A 148 -0.31 10.67 21.96
C MET A 148 -0.40 10.15 23.40
N PHE A 149 -1.21 10.80 24.24
CA PHE A 149 -1.47 10.35 25.61
C PHE A 149 -2.06 8.93 25.63
N THR A 150 -3.06 8.68 24.82
CA THR A 150 -3.70 7.35 24.70
C THR A 150 -2.72 6.28 24.20
N LEU A 151 -1.76 6.65 23.35
CA LEU A 151 -0.73 5.75 22.84
C LEU A 151 0.43 5.52 23.81
N GLY A 152 0.38 6.11 25.01
CA GLY A 152 1.39 5.93 26.04
C GLY A 152 2.68 6.72 25.80
N ALA A 153 2.58 7.90 25.19
CA ALA A 153 3.72 8.80 25.02
C ALA A 153 4.32 9.20 26.36
N THR A 154 5.66 9.32 26.42
CA THR A 154 6.38 9.81 27.60
C THR A 154 6.18 11.32 27.79
N GLU A 155 6.49 11.84 28.98
CA GLU A 155 6.42 13.29 29.24
C GLU A 155 7.25 14.10 28.26
N GLU A 156 8.45 13.63 27.89
CA GLU A 156 9.31 14.25 26.88
C GLU A 156 8.70 14.26 25.47
N GLN A 157 7.94 13.22 25.13
CA GLN A 157 7.24 13.11 23.86
C GLN A 157 5.97 13.96 23.83
N LEU A 158 5.33 14.18 24.97
CA LEU A 158 4.16 15.07 25.11
C LEU A 158 4.55 16.55 25.12
N ASP A 159 5.82 16.91 25.42
CA ASP A 159 6.36 18.26 25.24
C ASP A 159 6.85 18.48 23.79
N TYR A 160 5.97 18.22 22.83
CA TYR A 160 6.26 18.43 21.41
C TYR A 160 6.02 19.87 20.99
N LYS A 161 6.71 20.30 19.92
CA LYS A 161 6.46 21.58 19.26
C LYS A 161 5.45 21.43 18.14
N THR A 162 4.53 22.39 18.07
CA THR A 162 3.54 22.48 17.00
C THR A 162 3.89 23.59 16.03
N ILE A 163 3.84 23.26 14.74
CA ILE A 163 4.02 24.18 13.62
C ILE A 163 2.74 24.21 12.81
N TYR A 164 2.29 25.39 12.44
CA TYR A 164 1.08 25.62 11.65
C TYR A 164 1.44 26.17 10.27
N GLY A 165 0.70 25.77 9.24
CA GLY A 165 0.96 26.36 7.93
C GLY A 165 0.20 25.74 6.76
N SER A 166 0.63 26.12 5.57
CA SER A 166 0.16 25.57 4.31
C SER A 166 1.34 25.12 3.45
N ALA A 167 1.56 23.82 3.38
CA ALA A 167 2.57 23.24 2.51
C ALA A 167 2.34 23.66 1.04
N LYS A 168 1.08 23.71 0.58
CA LYS A 168 0.72 24.15 -0.77
C LYS A 168 1.18 25.58 -1.05
N GLN A 169 0.96 26.49 -0.10
CA GLN A 169 1.36 27.89 -0.23
C GLN A 169 2.84 28.14 0.14
N GLY A 170 3.51 27.14 0.75
CA GLY A 170 4.94 27.17 1.04
C GLY A 170 5.33 28.00 2.26
N TRP A 171 4.48 28.07 3.29
CA TRP A 171 4.79 28.80 4.53
C TRP A 171 4.43 28.00 5.78
N MET A 172 5.20 28.22 6.85
CA MET A 172 5.01 27.62 8.17
C MET A 172 5.28 28.67 9.27
N SER A 173 4.58 28.55 10.43
CA SER A 173 4.71 29.45 11.56
C SER A 173 4.51 28.71 12.89
N HIS A 174 5.09 29.24 13.96
CA HIS A 174 4.82 28.77 15.34
C HIS A 174 3.48 29.25 15.88
N VAL A 175 2.87 30.25 15.26
CA VAL A 175 1.63 30.88 15.70
C VAL A 175 0.59 30.77 14.59
N VAL A 176 -0.60 30.28 14.92
CA VAL A 176 -1.70 30.05 13.97
C VAL A 176 -2.07 31.31 13.17
N THR A 177 -2.06 32.47 13.84
CA THR A 177 -2.51 33.76 13.28
C THR A 177 -1.41 34.48 12.48
N GLU A 178 -0.16 34.01 12.55
CA GLU A 178 0.97 34.64 11.88
C GLU A 178 1.33 33.86 10.62
N ARG A 179 1.28 34.55 9.49
CA ARG A 179 1.72 33.98 8.21
C ARG A 179 3.14 34.46 7.88
N THR A 180 4.01 33.51 7.66
CA THR A 180 5.39 33.76 7.16
C THR A 180 5.43 33.61 5.62
N ASP A 181 6.58 33.87 5.01
CA ASP A 181 6.79 33.75 3.57
C ASP A 181 7.54 32.45 3.20
N SER A 182 7.85 31.59 4.18
CA SER A 182 8.67 30.41 3.92
C SER A 182 8.40 29.27 4.91
N ILE A 183 8.93 28.10 4.60
CA ILE A 183 8.89 26.94 5.48
C ILE A 183 10.08 26.88 6.47
N ARG A 184 10.93 27.90 6.50
CA ARG A 184 12.12 27.95 7.39
C ARG A 184 11.78 27.69 8.85
N PRO A 185 10.69 28.23 9.43
CA PRO A 185 10.35 27.92 10.82
C PRO A 185 10.26 26.42 11.14
N LEU A 186 9.79 25.60 10.18
CA LEU A 186 9.81 24.14 10.32
C LEU A 186 11.24 23.59 10.31
N LEU A 187 12.09 24.06 9.39
CA LEU A 187 13.48 23.60 9.32
C LEU A 187 14.28 23.98 10.57
N ASP A 188 14.07 25.19 11.10
CA ASP A 188 14.67 25.62 12.35
C ASP A 188 14.20 24.75 13.53
N THR A 189 12.90 24.47 13.61
CA THR A 189 12.34 23.55 14.64
C THR A 189 12.93 22.15 14.55
N ILE A 190 13.14 21.61 13.36
CA ILE A 190 13.80 20.31 13.17
C ILE A 190 15.21 20.31 13.72
N ILE A 191 15.97 21.40 13.50
CA ILE A 191 17.33 21.53 14.01
C ILE A 191 17.35 21.62 15.55
N ASP A 192 16.41 22.34 16.13
CA ASP A 192 16.36 22.61 17.56
C ASP A 192 15.82 21.44 18.38
N GLU A 193 14.79 20.75 17.86
CA GLU A 193 14.04 19.74 18.62
C GLU A 193 14.47 18.30 18.36
N ILE A 194 14.92 17.98 17.15
CA ILE A 194 15.36 16.61 16.84
C ILE A 194 16.80 16.42 17.30
N PRO A 195 17.08 15.38 18.11
CA PRO A 195 18.45 15.13 18.57
C PRO A 195 19.41 14.80 17.43
N GLU A 196 20.68 15.06 17.65
CA GLU A 196 21.74 14.52 16.78
C GLU A 196 21.77 13.00 16.90
N PRO A 197 22.11 12.29 15.81
CA PRO A 197 22.34 10.86 15.90
C PRO A 197 23.40 10.56 16.98
N GLU A 198 23.14 9.54 17.79
CA GLU A 198 24.11 9.07 18.77
C GLU A 198 25.38 8.59 18.05
N VAL A 199 26.53 9.13 18.44
CA VAL A 199 27.83 8.72 17.90
C VAL A 199 28.43 7.65 18.79
N VAL A 200 28.52 6.43 18.25
CA VAL A 200 29.12 5.29 18.96
C VAL A 200 30.43 4.93 18.27
N ASP A 201 31.52 5.05 19.02
CA ASP A 201 32.86 4.64 18.56
C ASP A 201 33.02 3.11 18.67
N GLY A 202 33.75 2.52 17.72
CA GLY A 202 34.05 1.09 17.72
C GLY A 202 34.09 0.47 16.33
N THR A 203 34.02 -0.86 16.29
CA THR A 203 33.93 -1.64 15.05
C THR A 203 32.64 -1.30 14.31
N VAL A 204 32.71 -1.30 12.98
CA VAL A 204 31.59 -0.87 12.15
C VAL A 204 30.36 -1.76 12.30
N GLN A 205 29.21 -1.11 12.43
CA GLN A 205 27.90 -1.73 12.36
C GLN A 205 26.95 -0.89 11.52
N MET A 206 26.26 -1.53 10.58
CA MET A 206 25.19 -0.93 9.79
C MET A 206 24.12 -1.99 9.52
N LEU A 207 22.92 -1.74 9.97
CA LEU A 207 21.78 -2.60 9.66
C LEU A 207 21.25 -2.26 8.26
N VAL A 208 21.09 -3.27 7.41
CA VAL A 208 20.44 -3.10 6.10
C VAL A 208 18.93 -2.98 6.31
N THR A 209 18.41 -1.79 6.13
CA THR A 209 16.99 -1.46 6.38
C THR A 209 16.16 -1.36 5.13
N SER A 210 16.77 -1.03 3.99
CA SER A 210 16.10 -0.91 2.70
C SER A 210 16.98 -1.44 1.58
N LEU A 211 16.34 -1.81 0.49
CA LEU A 211 16.99 -2.31 -0.72
C LEU A 211 16.52 -1.49 -1.92
N GLU A 212 17.47 -0.99 -2.66
CA GLU A 212 17.23 -0.37 -3.95
C GLU A 212 17.86 -1.20 -5.07
N TYR A 213 17.38 -1.01 -6.27
CA TYR A 213 17.91 -1.68 -7.45
C TYR A 213 18.23 -0.66 -8.55
N SER A 214 19.40 -0.80 -9.13
CA SER A 214 19.80 -0.04 -10.32
C SER A 214 20.18 -0.99 -11.45
N PRO A 215 19.72 -0.77 -12.70
CA PRO A 215 20.11 -1.60 -13.84
C PRO A 215 21.62 -1.62 -14.10
N TYR A 216 22.35 -0.62 -13.61
CA TYR A 216 23.79 -0.45 -13.86
C TYR A 216 24.68 -1.09 -12.79
N VAL A 217 24.26 -1.05 -11.53
CA VAL A 217 25.08 -1.50 -10.39
C VAL A 217 24.44 -2.64 -9.60
N GLY A 218 23.26 -3.08 -9.99
CA GLY A 218 22.52 -4.15 -9.32
C GLY A 218 21.87 -3.71 -8.01
N ARG A 219 21.88 -4.60 -7.02
CA ARG A 219 21.28 -4.37 -5.70
C ARG A 219 22.12 -3.40 -4.88
N ILE A 220 21.45 -2.48 -4.19
CA ILE A 220 22.05 -1.43 -3.36
C ILE A 220 21.49 -1.60 -1.95
N ALA A 221 22.36 -1.83 -0.97
CA ALA A 221 21.98 -1.92 0.43
C ALA A 221 21.91 -0.51 1.04
N VAL A 222 20.78 -0.15 1.65
CA VAL A 222 20.59 1.15 2.30
C VAL A 222 20.40 0.94 3.80
N GLY A 223 21.04 1.77 4.61
CA GLY A 223 20.91 1.74 6.05
C GLY A 223 21.60 2.92 6.74
N LYS A 224 21.41 3.03 8.05
CA LYS A 224 22.11 3.99 8.91
C LYS A 224 23.34 3.31 9.52
N VAL A 225 24.47 3.97 9.50
CA VAL A 225 25.67 3.52 10.23
C VAL A 225 25.41 3.76 11.71
N THR A 226 25.32 2.68 12.48
CA THR A 226 24.98 2.75 13.92
C THR A 226 26.20 2.83 14.81
N ARG A 227 27.36 2.36 14.34
CA ARG A 227 28.63 2.42 15.05
C ARG A 227 29.80 2.49 14.08
N GLY A 228 30.85 3.20 14.45
CA GLY A 228 32.08 3.31 13.68
C GLY A 228 31.94 4.07 12.37
N SER A 229 32.66 3.66 11.34
CA SER A 229 32.62 4.31 10.02
C SER A 229 32.81 3.31 8.89
N LEU A 230 32.28 3.64 7.71
CA LEU A 230 32.44 2.89 6.47
C LEU A 230 33.30 3.66 5.48
N THR A 231 34.11 2.96 4.71
CA THR A 231 34.97 3.53 3.67
C THR A 231 34.77 2.80 2.34
N ALA A 232 34.79 3.52 1.24
CA ALA A 232 34.74 2.92 -0.10
C ALA A 232 35.93 1.96 -0.29
N GLY A 233 35.67 0.77 -0.82
CA GLY A 233 36.68 -0.27 -0.98
C GLY A 233 37.03 -1.07 0.28
N GLN A 234 36.34 -0.83 1.41
CA GLN A 234 36.55 -1.55 2.67
C GLN A 234 36.10 -3.01 2.56
N ASN A 235 36.88 -3.92 3.16
CA ASN A 235 36.44 -5.28 3.40
C ASN A 235 35.55 -5.32 4.65
N VAL A 236 34.42 -6.01 4.57
CA VAL A 236 33.41 -6.10 5.63
C VAL A 236 32.89 -7.53 5.72
N THR A 237 32.23 -7.86 6.80
CA THR A 237 31.49 -9.10 6.97
C THR A 237 30.00 -8.82 6.95
N LEU A 238 29.27 -9.49 6.08
CA LEU A 238 27.83 -9.53 6.07
C LEU A 238 27.37 -10.62 7.05
N ALA A 239 26.80 -10.22 8.16
CA ALA A 239 26.18 -11.12 9.12
C ALA A 239 24.71 -11.27 8.76
N LYS A 240 24.31 -12.46 8.34
CA LYS A 240 22.95 -12.79 7.94
C LYS A 240 22.06 -13.11 9.13
N ARG A 241 20.75 -13.01 8.94
CA ARG A 241 19.75 -13.32 9.97
C ARG A 241 19.77 -14.79 10.44
N ASP A 242 20.23 -15.71 9.60
CA ASP A 242 20.41 -17.13 9.94
C ASP A 242 21.69 -17.40 10.76
N GLY A 243 22.45 -16.34 11.07
CA GLY A 243 23.73 -16.43 11.79
C GLY A 243 24.92 -16.72 10.90
N SER A 244 24.75 -16.90 9.59
CA SER A 244 25.87 -17.10 8.67
C SER A 244 26.65 -15.81 8.43
N LEU A 245 27.97 -15.93 8.32
CA LEU A 245 28.89 -14.82 8.10
C LEU A 245 29.52 -14.92 6.71
N VAL A 246 29.31 -13.89 5.88
CA VAL A 246 29.82 -13.83 4.51
C VAL A 246 30.81 -12.67 4.39
N LYS A 247 32.06 -12.96 4.09
CA LYS A 247 33.09 -11.95 3.83
C LYS A 247 32.89 -11.33 2.47
N THR A 248 32.83 -10.00 2.42
CA THR A 248 32.54 -9.24 1.20
C THR A 248 33.32 -7.93 1.18
N LYS A 249 33.17 -7.18 0.10
CA LYS A 249 33.84 -5.89 -0.08
C LYS A 249 32.87 -4.83 -0.60
N ILE A 250 32.88 -3.67 0.01
CA ILE A 250 32.15 -2.50 -0.49
C ILE A 250 32.84 -2.00 -1.76
N LYS A 251 32.14 -1.96 -2.87
CA LYS A 251 32.69 -1.42 -4.12
C LYS A 251 32.57 0.09 -4.17
N ASP A 252 31.36 0.61 -4.02
CA ASP A 252 31.06 2.04 -3.95
C ASP A 252 30.23 2.34 -2.69
N LEU A 253 30.53 3.48 -2.09
CA LEU A 253 29.82 4.04 -0.94
C LEU A 253 29.15 5.35 -1.39
N MET A 254 27.88 5.51 -1.12
CA MET A 254 27.09 6.67 -1.54
C MET A 254 26.31 7.24 -0.34
N VAL A 255 26.11 8.55 -0.35
CA VAL A 255 25.23 9.28 0.56
C VAL A 255 24.11 9.95 -0.21
N PHE A 256 22.96 10.17 0.45
CA PHE A 256 21.86 10.89 -0.18
C PHE A 256 22.18 12.39 -0.25
N GLU A 257 21.92 13.00 -1.40
CA GLU A 257 22.11 14.41 -1.66
C GLU A 257 20.98 14.92 -2.57
N GLY A 258 20.10 15.76 -2.01
CA GLY A 258 18.85 16.12 -2.67
C GLY A 258 17.98 14.87 -2.92
N LEU A 259 17.53 14.72 -4.14
CA LEU A 259 16.81 13.55 -4.66
C LEU A 259 17.73 12.43 -5.16
N GLY A 260 19.02 12.67 -5.23
CA GLY A 260 20.01 11.76 -5.78
C GLY A 260 20.94 11.16 -4.74
N LYS A 261 21.99 10.53 -5.25
CA LYS A 261 23.09 9.96 -4.45
C LYS A 261 24.43 10.49 -4.97
N ALA A 262 25.30 10.86 -4.04
CA ALA A 262 26.67 11.25 -4.32
C ALA A 262 27.64 10.18 -3.80
N LYS A 263 28.75 9.94 -4.51
CA LYS A 263 29.82 9.06 -4.02
C LYS A 263 30.51 9.71 -2.82
N ALA A 264 30.74 8.91 -1.80
CA ALA A 264 31.48 9.29 -0.60
C ALA A 264 32.69 8.37 -0.42
N GLU A 265 33.81 8.93 -0.01
CA GLU A 265 34.99 8.12 0.35
C GLU A 265 34.82 7.47 1.71
N ARG A 266 34.20 8.20 2.65
CA ARG A 266 33.97 7.75 4.03
C ARG A 266 32.63 8.27 4.56
N VAL A 267 31.95 7.45 5.35
CA VAL A 267 30.68 7.76 6.04
C VAL A 267 30.85 7.41 7.52
N GLU A 268 30.47 8.34 8.38
CA GLU A 268 30.57 8.19 9.84
C GLU A 268 29.26 7.68 10.45
N CYS A 269 29.35 7.27 11.71
CA CYS A 269 28.21 6.91 12.54
C CYS A 269 27.11 8.00 12.50
N GLY A 270 25.86 7.57 12.42
CA GLY A 270 24.67 8.43 12.34
C GLY A 270 24.20 8.78 10.91
N GLU A 271 25.04 8.65 9.90
CA GLU A 271 24.69 8.97 8.51
C GLU A 271 23.95 7.79 7.85
N ILE A 272 22.99 8.12 6.98
CA ILE A 272 22.29 7.15 6.12
C ILE A 272 23.05 7.04 4.80
N CYS A 273 23.45 5.82 4.46
CA CYS A 273 24.23 5.57 3.26
C CYS A 273 23.72 4.40 2.43
N ALA A 274 24.22 4.32 1.21
CA ALA A 274 23.91 3.28 0.24
C ALA A 274 25.20 2.59 -0.20
N LEU A 275 25.22 1.26 -0.09
CA LEU A 275 26.38 0.40 -0.37
C LEU A 275 26.15 -0.38 -1.67
N VAL A 276 27.13 -0.36 -2.55
CA VAL A 276 27.16 -1.07 -3.83
C VAL A 276 28.24 -2.14 -3.83
N GLY A 277 27.97 -3.27 -4.47
CA GLY A 277 28.93 -4.35 -4.67
C GLY A 277 28.88 -5.45 -3.60
N ILE A 278 27.94 -5.38 -2.67
CA ILE A 278 27.64 -6.46 -1.73
C ILE A 278 26.62 -7.38 -2.39
N GLU A 279 26.92 -8.67 -2.47
CA GLU A 279 26.01 -9.66 -3.05
C GLU A 279 25.33 -10.49 -1.97
N GLY A 280 24.12 -10.97 -2.28
CA GLY A 280 23.39 -11.91 -1.44
C GLY A 280 22.92 -11.36 -0.09
N PHE A 281 22.91 -10.03 0.11
CA PHE A 281 22.36 -9.43 1.32
C PHE A 281 20.82 -9.40 1.27
N GLU A 282 20.23 -9.42 2.45
CA GLU A 282 18.80 -9.24 2.67
C GLU A 282 18.57 -8.09 3.67
N ILE A 283 17.34 -7.57 3.68
CA ILE A 283 16.98 -6.57 4.68
C ILE A 283 16.94 -7.24 6.06
N GLY A 284 17.53 -6.57 7.06
CA GLY A 284 17.73 -7.12 8.40
C GLY A 284 19.09 -7.79 8.59
N ASP A 285 19.89 -7.96 7.53
CA ASP A 285 21.30 -8.35 7.67
C ASP A 285 22.13 -7.18 8.21
N THR A 286 23.23 -7.48 8.87
CA THR A 286 24.14 -6.46 9.41
C THR A 286 25.46 -6.45 8.65
N ILE A 287 25.90 -5.27 8.23
CA ILE A 287 27.26 -5.03 7.78
C ILE A 287 28.15 -4.79 8.99
N CYS A 288 29.11 -5.66 9.21
CA CYS A 288 29.99 -5.68 10.38
C CYS A 288 31.44 -5.50 9.99
N ASP A 289 32.28 -5.32 11.02
CA ASP A 289 33.73 -5.40 10.87
C ASP A 289 34.18 -6.72 10.25
N PHE A 290 35.28 -6.65 9.50
CA PHE A 290 35.79 -7.84 8.78
C PHE A 290 36.38 -8.92 9.71
N THR A 291 36.95 -8.48 10.83
CA THR A 291 37.67 -9.36 11.77
C THR A 291 36.86 -9.72 13.00
N ASP A 292 36.04 -8.77 13.46
CA ASP A 292 35.22 -8.92 14.67
C ASP A 292 33.75 -8.55 14.34
N PRO A 293 33.02 -9.48 13.73
CA PRO A 293 31.64 -9.23 13.31
C PRO A 293 30.68 -9.30 14.50
N GLU A 294 30.05 -8.18 14.81
CA GLU A 294 29.00 -8.06 15.82
C GLU A 294 27.65 -7.72 15.15
N PRO A 295 26.74 -8.67 14.93
CA PRO A 295 25.47 -8.42 14.29
C PRO A 295 24.51 -7.64 15.21
N LEU A 296 23.73 -6.75 14.62
CA LEU A 296 22.61 -6.10 15.29
C LEU A 296 21.40 -7.04 15.39
N PRO A 297 20.50 -6.86 16.36
CA PRO A 297 19.26 -7.61 16.40
C PRO A 297 18.49 -7.48 15.06
N PRO A 298 18.04 -8.59 14.48
CA PRO A 298 17.31 -8.53 13.22
C PRO A 298 15.96 -7.83 13.41
N ILE A 299 15.57 -7.02 12.42
CA ILE A 299 14.23 -6.43 12.40
C ILE A 299 13.22 -7.55 12.16
N ALA A 300 12.18 -7.60 12.98
CA ALA A 300 11.06 -8.50 12.75
C ALA A 300 10.39 -8.17 11.41
N ILE A 301 10.26 -9.17 10.54
CA ILE A 301 9.52 -9.03 9.29
C ILE A 301 8.18 -9.71 9.51
N ASP A 302 7.10 -8.95 9.36
CA ASP A 302 5.76 -9.52 9.44
C ASP A 302 5.60 -10.60 8.36
N GLU A 303 5.06 -11.73 8.76
CA GLU A 303 4.78 -12.82 7.84
C GLU A 303 3.61 -12.46 6.90
N PRO A 304 3.60 -13.01 5.67
CA PRO A 304 2.45 -12.86 4.80
C PRO A 304 1.19 -13.45 5.45
N THR A 305 0.07 -12.76 5.31
CA THR A 305 -1.23 -13.20 5.83
C THR A 305 -2.16 -13.71 4.75
N MET A 306 -1.88 -13.39 3.50
CA MET A 306 -2.70 -13.73 2.34
C MET A 306 -1.90 -14.43 1.24
N SER A 307 -2.60 -15.27 0.49
CA SER A 307 -2.08 -15.94 -0.70
C SER A 307 -3.03 -15.77 -1.87
N MET A 308 -2.49 -15.72 -3.08
CA MET A 308 -3.25 -15.62 -4.32
C MET A 308 -2.59 -16.44 -5.41
N LEU A 309 -3.40 -17.12 -6.20
CA LEU A 309 -2.94 -17.87 -7.37
C LEU A 309 -2.71 -16.93 -8.55
N PHE A 310 -1.50 -16.92 -9.10
CA PHE A 310 -1.17 -16.30 -10.37
C PHE A 310 -0.97 -17.38 -11.42
N THR A 311 -1.58 -17.25 -12.59
CA THR A 311 -1.45 -18.22 -13.68
C THR A 311 -1.44 -17.52 -15.03
N ILE A 312 -0.98 -18.21 -16.06
CA ILE A 312 -1.06 -17.71 -17.43
C ILE A 312 -2.52 -17.47 -17.83
N ASN A 313 -2.73 -16.48 -18.68
CA ASN A 313 -4.04 -16.30 -19.30
C ASN A 313 -4.28 -17.42 -20.34
N ASN A 314 -5.32 -18.21 -20.13
CA ASN A 314 -5.77 -19.24 -21.06
C ASN A 314 -7.17 -18.94 -21.64
N SER A 315 -7.58 -17.66 -21.61
CA SER A 315 -8.85 -17.23 -22.19
C SER A 315 -8.82 -17.26 -23.72
N PRO A 316 -9.99 -17.22 -24.40
CA PRO A 316 -10.06 -17.06 -25.85
C PRO A 316 -9.41 -15.76 -26.38
N PHE A 317 -9.10 -14.82 -25.49
CA PHE A 317 -8.43 -13.55 -25.83
C PHE A 317 -6.94 -13.51 -25.47
N PHE A 318 -6.37 -14.66 -25.11
CA PHE A 318 -4.94 -14.81 -24.83
C PHE A 318 -4.06 -14.15 -25.90
N GLY A 319 -3.10 -13.34 -25.45
CA GLY A 319 -2.08 -12.72 -26.29
C GLY A 319 -2.57 -11.56 -27.17
N LYS A 320 -3.83 -11.11 -27.03
CA LYS A 320 -4.32 -9.97 -27.81
C LYS A 320 -3.79 -8.62 -27.33
N ASP A 321 -3.55 -8.48 -26.05
CA ASP A 321 -3.21 -7.21 -25.41
C ASP A 321 -1.80 -7.20 -24.82
N GLY A 322 -1.36 -8.32 -24.23
CA GLY A 322 -0.10 -8.43 -23.51
C GLY A 322 1.10 -8.79 -24.40
N LYS A 323 2.27 -8.28 -24.02
CA LYS A 323 3.57 -8.65 -24.61
C LYS A 323 4.18 -9.86 -23.90
N PHE A 324 3.98 -9.96 -22.59
CA PHE A 324 4.55 -10.99 -21.72
C PHE A 324 3.44 -11.92 -21.23
N VAL A 325 3.27 -13.06 -21.90
CA VAL A 325 2.10 -13.93 -21.73
C VAL A 325 2.45 -15.36 -21.26
N THR A 326 3.74 -15.71 -21.19
CA THR A 326 4.18 -17.07 -20.84
C THR A 326 4.48 -17.21 -19.35
N SER A 327 4.39 -18.43 -18.81
CA SER A 327 4.77 -18.74 -17.43
C SER A 327 6.22 -18.35 -17.11
N ARG A 328 7.13 -18.48 -18.07
CA ARG A 328 8.51 -18.03 -17.93
C ARG A 328 8.60 -16.52 -17.68
N HIS A 329 7.88 -15.70 -18.45
CA HIS A 329 7.85 -14.25 -18.27
C HIS A 329 7.32 -13.86 -16.89
N ILE A 330 6.22 -14.50 -16.46
CA ILE A 330 5.61 -14.26 -15.15
C ILE A 330 6.60 -14.63 -14.04
N LYS A 331 7.25 -15.81 -14.14
CA LYS A 331 8.25 -16.25 -13.17
C LYS A 331 9.41 -15.28 -13.06
N GLU A 332 10.05 -14.93 -14.19
CA GLU A 332 11.17 -13.98 -14.22
C GLU A 332 10.80 -12.61 -13.63
N ARG A 333 9.54 -12.20 -13.80
CA ARG A 333 9.05 -10.94 -13.20
C ARG A 333 8.83 -11.07 -11.70
N LEU A 334 8.26 -12.18 -11.25
CA LEU A 334 8.07 -12.47 -9.82
C LEU A 334 9.42 -12.64 -9.12
N ASP A 335 10.38 -13.32 -9.73
CA ASP A 335 11.74 -13.47 -9.18
C ASP A 335 12.41 -12.09 -8.99
N ARG A 336 12.28 -11.18 -9.97
CA ARG A 336 12.75 -9.79 -9.83
C ARG A 336 12.02 -9.00 -8.73
N GLU A 337 10.74 -9.29 -8.49
CA GLU A 337 10.03 -8.66 -7.40
C GLU A 337 10.52 -9.15 -6.04
N LEU A 338 10.81 -10.45 -5.90
CA LEU A 338 11.38 -11.02 -4.69
C LEU A 338 12.75 -10.41 -4.32
N GLU A 339 13.51 -9.94 -5.31
CA GLU A 339 14.77 -9.22 -5.04
C GLU A 339 14.57 -7.88 -4.33
N LYS A 340 13.39 -7.27 -4.47
CA LYS A 340 13.06 -5.93 -3.95
C LYS A 340 12.12 -5.97 -2.76
N ASN A 341 11.29 -7.00 -2.66
CA ASN A 341 10.17 -7.06 -1.72
C ASN A 341 10.24 -8.33 -0.85
N LEU A 342 10.73 -8.18 0.36
CA LEU A 342 10.87 -9.30 1.30
C LEU A 342 9.56 -9.75 1.95
N ALA A 343 8.51 -8.92 1.89
CA ALA A 343 7.20 -9.29 2.39
C ALA A 343 6.45 -10.21 1.42
N LEU A 344 6.99 -10.39 0.22
CA LEU A 344 6.45 -11.27 -0.81
C LEU A 344 7.14 -12.64 -0.74
N ARG A 345 6.37 -13.72 -0.89
CA ARG A 345 6.89 -15.07 -1.11
C ARG A 345 6.20 -15.65 -2.34
N VAL A 346 6.93 -16.41 -3.12
CA VAL A 346 6.41 -17.07 -4.33
C VAL A 346 6.78 -18.54 -4.28
N GLN A 347 5.79 -19.40 -4.47
CA GLN A 347 5.97 -20.85 -4.57
C GLN A 347 5.37 -21.36 -5.89
N PRO A 348 5.88 -22.45 -6.46
CA PRO A 348 5.22 -23.11 -7.57
C PRO A 348 3.79 -23.49 -7.18
N GLY A 349 2.84 -23.30 -8.09
CA GLY A 349 1.46 -23.74 -7.90
C GLY A 349 1.27 -25.23 -8.21
N GLN A 350 0.02 -25.67 -8.28
CA GLN A 350 -0.30 -27.07 -8.60
C GLN A 350 0.07 -27.47 -10.04
N ASN A 351 0.12 -26.52 -10.95
CA ASN A 351 0.47 -26.70 -12.34
C ASN A 351 1.77 -25.94 -12.68
N ALA A 352 2.50 -26.38 -13.70
CA ALA A 352 3.74 -25.76 -14.15
C ALA A 352 3.59 -24.28 -14.57
N ASP A 353 2.39 -23.87 -14.94
CA ASP A 353 2.06 -22.52 -15.39
C ASP A 353 1.40 -21.65 -14.31
N SER A 354 1.49 -22.08 -13.06
CA SER A 354 0.87 -21.37 -11.92
C SER A 354 1.86 -21.13 -10.80
N PHE A 355 1.64 -20.02 -10.08
CA PHE A 355 2.45 -19.57 -8.95
C PHE A 355 1.53 -19.17 -7.81
N MET A 356 1.84 -19.65 -6.61
CA MET A 356 1.21 -19.19 -5.39
C MET A 356 2.02 -18.00 -4.85
N VAL A 357 1.41 -16.84 -4.83
CA VAL A 357 2.02 -15.58 -4.39
C VAL A 357 1.44 -15.22 -3.03
N TYR A 358 2.33 -15.01 -2.06
CA TYR A 358 1.98 -14.69 -0.68
C TYR A 358 2.35 -13.24 -0.38
N GLY A 359 1.43 -12.50 0.22
CA GLY A 359 1.61 -11.09 0.58
C GLY A 359 0.91 -10.75 1.89
N ARG A 360 1.08 -9.51 2.34
CA ARG A 360 0.51 -9.04 3.61
C ARG A 360 -0.98 -8.74 3.54
N GLY A 361 -1.47 -8.31 2.37
CA GLY A 361 -2.86 -7.92 2.19
C GLY A 361 -3.25 -7.87 0.72
N VAL A 362 -4.54 -7.62 0.46
CA VAL A 362 -5.07 -7.50 -0.91
C VAL A 362 -4.45 -6.33 -1.65
N LEU A 363 -4.26 -5.18 -0.97
CA LEU A 363 -3.65 -3.98 -1.57
C LEU A 363 -2.21 -4.25 -2.02
N HIS A 364 -1.42 -4.95 -1.21
CA HIS A 364 -0.04 -5.31 -1.56
C HIS A 364 0.02 -6.16 -2.84
N LEU A 365 -0.85 -7.18 -2.94
CA LEU A 365 -0.92 -8.04 -4.12
C LEU A 365 -1.51 -7.32 -5.33
N SER A 366 -2.49 -6.44 -5.15
CA SER A 366 -3.08 -5.66 -6.24
C SER A 366 -2.11 -4.66 -6.85
N VAL A 367 -1.25 -4.03 -6.04
CA VAL A 367 -0.18 -3.15 -6.53
C VAL A 367 0.80 -3.94 -7.42
N LEU A 368 1.18 -5.15 -7.03
CA LEU A 368 2.02 -6.01 -7.86
C LEU A 368 1.35 -6.34 -9.19
N ILE A 369 0.09 -6.76 -9.17
CA ILE A 369 -0.68 -7.10 -10.38
C ILE A 369 -0.80 -5.88 -11.30
N GLU A 370 -1.13 -4.71 -10.75
CA GLU A 370 -1.27 -3.47 -11.52
C GLU A 370 0.06 -3.03 -12.13
N THR A 371 1.17 -3.16 -11.39
CA THR A 371 2.52 -2.91 -11.92
C THR A 371 2.83 -3.83 -13.09
N MET A 372 2.58 -5.13 -12.94
CA MET A 372 2.76 -6.10 -14.03
C MET A 372 1.88 -5.76 -15.24
N ARG A 373 0.62 -5.38 -15.01
CA ARG A 373 -0.30 -4.97 -16.08
C ARG A 373 0.26 -3.80 -16.90
N ARG A 374 0.79 -2.78 -16.24
CA ARG A 374 1.39 -1.59 -16.89
C ARG A 374 2.70 -1.91 -17.61
N GLU A 375 3.46 -2.86 -17.11
CA GLU A 375 4.66 -3.37 -17.77
C GLU A 375 4.34 -4.20 -19.03
N GLY A 376 3.08 -4.53 -19.30
CA GLY A 376 2.63 -5.26 -20.48
C GLY A 376 2.46 -6.76 -20.29
N TYR A 377 2.35 -7.22 -19.03
CA TYR A 377 2.05 -8.61 -18.72
C TYR A 377 0.55 -8.90 -18.85
N GLU A 378 0.25 -10.13 -19.22
CA GLU A 378 -1.10 -10.68 -19.29
C GLU A 378 -1.14 -11.94 -18.44
N LEU A 379 -2.03 -11.97 -17.45
CA LEU A 379 -2.14 -13.07 -16.49
C LEU A 379 -3.57 -13.22 -15.98
N GLN A 380 -3.83 -14.31 -15.27
CA GLN A 380 -5.04 -14.53 -14.52
C GLN A 380 -4.69 -14.67 -13.04
N VAL A 381 -5.57 -14.19 -12.18
CA VAL A 381 -5.42 -14.30 -10.74
C VAL A 381 -6.67 -14.88 -10.11
N GLY A 382 -6.46 -15.73 -9.12
CA GLY A 382 -7.53 -16.34 -8.35
C GLY A 382 -7.97 -15.49 -7.17
N GLN A 383 -8.99 -15.94 -6.46
CA GLN A 383 -9.47 -15.30 -5.25
C GLN A 383 -8.36 -15.23 -4.18
N PRO A 384 -8.18 -14.08 -3.51
CA PRO A 384 -7.27 -14.00 -2.36
C PRO A 384 -7.77 -14.89 -1.22
N LYS A 385 -6.84 -15.66 -0.64
CA LYS A 385 -7.12 -16.57 0.49
C LYS A 385 -6.21 -16.22 1.66
N VAL A 386 -6.75 -16.25 2.86
CA VAL A 386 -5.95 -16.10 4.09
C VAL A 386 -5.12 -17.36 4.34
N ILE A 387 -3.94 -17.14 4.90
CA ILE A 387 -3.03 -18.23 5.29
C ILE A 387 -3.47 -18.73 6.67
N THR A 388 -3.79 -20.00 6.78
CA THR A 388 -4.12 -20.62 8.06
C THR A 388 -2.91 -21.39 8.59
N LYS A 389 -2.74 -21.41 9.91
CA LYS A 389 -1.69 -22.16 10.62
C LYS A 389 -2.33 -23.13 11.60
N GLU A 390 -1.64 -24.21 11.89
CA GLU A 390 -2.01 -25.11 12.98
C GLU A 390 -1.12 -24.77 14.18
N ILE A 391 -1.73 -24.30 15.28
CA ILE A 391 -1.06 -23.94 16.52
C ILE A 391 -1.65 -24.83 17.60
N ASP A 392 -0.81 -25.62 18.27
CA ASP A 392 -1.23 -26.58 19.31
C ASP A 392 -2.36 -27.52 18.87
N GLY A 393 -2.36 -27.94 17.60
CA GLY A 393 -3.39 -28.84 17.03
C GLY A 393 -4.72 -28.13 16.70
N VAL A 394 -4.79 -26.80 16.81
CA VAL A 394 -5.96 -25.99 16.48
C VAL A 394 -5.69 -25.21 15.20
N LYS A 395 -6.63 -25.27 14.26
CA LYS A 395 -6.58 -24.43 13.05
C LYS A 395 -6.78 -22.98 13.43
N CYS A 396 -5.78 -22.14 13.19
CA CYS A 396 -5.78 -20.71 13.44
C CYS A 396 -5.77 -19.92 12.14
N GLU A 397 -6.39 -18.75 12.17
CA GLU A 397 -6.42 -17.77 11.08
C GLU A 397 -5.90 -16.41 11.54
N PRO A 398 -5.39 -15.57 10.64
CA PRO A 398 -4.97 -14.23 10.99
C PRO A 398 -6.18 -13.39 11.38
N VAL A 399 -6.06 -12.68 12.50
CA VAL A 399 -7.08 -11.80 13.06
C VAL A 399 -6.52 -10.39 13.14
N GLU A 400 -7.34 -9.42 12.81
CA GLU A 400 -6.95 -8.02 12.72
C GLU A 400 -7.73 -7.14 13.70
N GLU A 401 -7.06 -6.13 14.19
CA GLU A 401 -7.69 -4.99 14.84
C GLU A 401 -8.11 -4.00 13.75
N MET A 402 -9.40 -3.75 13.65
CA MET A 402 -9.98 -2.84 12.68
C MET A 402 -10.59 -1.64 13.39
N THR A 403 -10.26 -0.45 12.93
CA THR A 403 -10.87 0.80 13.40
C THR A 403 -11.67 1.42 12.26
N VAL A 404 -12.91 1.78 12.54
CA VAL A 404 -13.78 2.51 11.61
C VAL A 404 -14.19 3.81 12.25
N ASP A 405 -14.01 4.91 11.51
CA ASP A 405 -14.48 6.24 11.86
C ASP A 405 -15.59 6.64 10.90
N CYS A 406 -16.79 6.90 11.40
CA CYS A 406 -17.96 7.21 10.57
C CYS A 406 -18.89 8.22 11.29
N PRO A 407 -19.77 8.93 10.54
CA PRO A 407 -20.84 9.72 11.15
C PRO A 407 -21.74 8.85 12.05
N ASP A 408 -22.25 9.43 13.13
CA ASP A 408 -23.06 8.73 14.14
C ASP A 408 -24.26 7.97 13.55
N GLU A 409 -24.87 8.51 12.50
CA GLU A 409 -26.02 7.91 11.80
C GLU A 409 -25.69 6.56 11.15
N TYR A 410 -24.42 6.33 10.77
CA TYR A 410 -23.97 5.07 10.13
C TYR A 410 -23.38 4.06 11.10
N ALA A 411 -23.16 4.40 12.38
CA ALA A 411 -22.52 3.52 13.35
C ALA A 411 -23.22 2.15 13.46
N GLY A 412 -24.56 2.14 13.51
CA GLY A 412 -25.34 0.91 13.52
C GLY A 412 -25.15 0.04 12.27
N THR A 413 -25.09 0.65 11.09
CA THR A 413 -24.84 -0.03 9.81
C THR A 413 -23.44 -0.64 9.76
N VAL A 414 -22.43 0.09 10.23
CA VAL A 414 -21.04 -0.39 10.32
C VAL A 414 -20.93 -1.60 11.25
N ILE A 415 -21.57 -1.55 12.42
CA ILE A 415 -21.59 -2.65 13.39
C ILE A 415 -22.26 -3.89 12.77
N GLU A 416 -23.39 -3.74 12.09
CA GLU A 416 -24.09 -4.85 11.44
C GLU A 416 -23.23 -5.51 10.36
N LEU A 417 -22.67 -4.71 9.44
CA LEU A 417 -21.82 -5.20 8.35
C LEU A 417 -20.59 -5.96 8.88
N THR A 418 -19.97 -5.44 9.93
CA THR A 418 -18.77 -6.04 10.54
C THR A 418 -19.12 -7.32 11.29
N THR A 419 -20.21 -7.34 12.06
CA THR A 419 -20.63 -8.51 12.81
C THR A 419 -21.02 -9.69 11.92
N ARG A 420 -21.68 -9.44 10.79
CA ARG A 420 -21.97 -10.47 9.77
C ARG A 420 -20.70 -11.15 9.26
N ARG A 421 -19.57 -10.48 9.30
CA ARG A 421 -18.25 -10.98 8.89
C ARG A 421 -17.39 -11.47 10.07
N LYS A 422 -18.03 -11.82 11.19
CA LYS A 422 -17.39 -12.31 12.42
C LYS A 422 -16.54 -11.26 13.15
N GLY A 423 -16.72 -9.97 12.86
CA GLY A 423 -16.09 -8.91 13.64
C GLY A 423 -16.77 -8.75 14.99
N GLN A 424 -15.98 -8.56 16.03
CA GLN A 424 -16.40 -8.34 17.41
C GLN A 424 -16.09 -6.88 17.80
N LEU A 425 -17.10 -6.12 18.21
CA LEU A 425 -16.92 -4.76 18.67
C LEU A 425 -16.21 -4.79 20.04
N VAL A 426 -15.09 -4.07 20.14
CA VAL A 426 -14.27 -3.97 21.35
C VAL A 426 -14.49 -2.63 22.04
N ASN A 427 -14.55 -1.54 21.27
CA ASN A 427 -14.68 -0.19 21.78
C ASN A 427 -15.54 0.67 20.85
N MET A 428 -16.23 1.66 21.44
CA MET A 428 -17.04 2.64 20.72
C MET A 428 -16.92 3.99 21.43
N GLU A 429 -16.46 4.98 20.69
CA GLU A 429 -16.30 6.36 21.17
C GLU A 429 -16.98 7.32 20.22
N SER A 430 -17.90 8.12 20.73
CA SER A 430 -18.57 9.18 19.93
C SER A 430 -18.04 10.55 20.33
N SER A 431 -17.63 11.33 19.33
CA SER A 431 -17.14 12.70 19.49
C SER A 431 -17.46 13.53 18.25
N ASN A 432 -18.06 14.71 18.46
CA ASN A 432 -18.30 15.69 17.38
C ASN A 432 -19.05 15.14 16.16
N GLU A 433 -20.20 14.47 16.36
CA GLU A 433 -21.06 13.90 15.31
C GLU A 433 -20.40 12.73 14.52
N ARG A 434 -19.28 12.22 15.02
CA ARG A 434 -18.61 11.04 14.47
C ARG A 434 -18.39 9.99 15.55
N THR A 435 -18.56 8.74 15.18
CA THR A 435 -18.31 7.59 16.06
C THR A 435 -17.11 6.80 15.55
N ARG A 436 -16.18 6.54 16.45
CA ARG A 436 -15.07 5.62 16.28
C ARG A 436 -15.44 4.26 16.84
N LEU A 437 -15.32 3.23 16.01
CA LEU A 437 -15.63 1.84 16.32
C LEU A 437 -14.36 1.01 16.18
N GLU A 438 -14.01 0.25 17.21
CA GLU A 438 -12.86 -0.66 17.20
C GLU A 438 -13.34 -2.12 17.24
N PHE A 439 -12.85 -2.93 16.33
CA PHE A 439 -13.25 -4.32 16.17
C PHE A 439 -12.04 -5.26 16.17
N ILE A 440 -12.28 -6.50 16.58
CA ILE A 440 -11.42 -7.64 16.28
C ILE A 440 -12.14 -8.48 15.22
N ILE A 441 -11.50 -8.71 14.07
CA ILE A 441 -12.11 -9.35 12.91
C ILE A 441 -11.10 -10.27 12.21
N PRO A 442 -11.51 -11.49 11.75
CA PRO A 442 -10.61 -12.30 10.94
C PRO A 442 -10.28 -11.61 9.61
N SER A 443 -9.03 -11.71 9.15
CA SER A 443 -8.57 -11.04 7.92
C SER A 443 -9.42 -11.35 6.69
N ARG A 444 -9.98 -12.58 6.59
CA ARG A 444 -10.93 -12.94 5.52
C ARG A 444 -12.26 -12.17 5.60
N GLY A 445 -12.64 -11.66 6.77
CA GLY A 445 -13.83 -10.83 6.96
C GLY A 445 -13.66 -9.42 6.41
N ILE A 446 -12.41 -8.96 6.27
CA ILE A 446 -12.08 -7.64 5.74
C ILE A 446 -12.16 -7.61 4.21
N ILE A 447 -11.94 -8.76 3.55
CA ILE A 447 -12.01 -8.87 2.08
C ILE A 447 -13.40 -8.43 1.61
N GLY A 448 -13.46 -7.35 0.81
CA GLY A 448 -14.70 -6.75 0.29
C GLY A 448 -15.52 -5.95 1.33
N LEU A 449 -15.09 -5.86 2.59
CA LEU A 449 -15.79 -5.07 3.60
C LEU A 449 -15.64 -3.58 3.34
N ARG A 450 -14.47 -3.12 2.90
CA ARG A 450 -14.18 -1.71 2.66
C ARG A 450 -15.12 -1.11 1.62
N SER A 451 -15.23 -1.73 0.44
CA SER A 451 -16.11 -1.27 -0.64
C SER A 451 -17.58 -1.30 -0.24
N THR A 452 -18.01 -2.35 0.48
CA THR A 452 -19.36 -2.44 1.03
C THR A 452 -19.64 -1.32 2.03
N MET A 453 -18.69 -1.05 2.93
CA MET A 453 -18.80 -0.02 3.97
C MET A 453 -18.84 1.39 3.38
N ILE A 454 -17.95 1.72 2.44
CA ILE A 454 -17.95 3.00 1.73
C ILE A 454 -19.30 3.25 1.04
N THR A 455 -19.84 2.23 0.36
CA THR A 455 -21.16 2.34 -0.30
C THR A 455 -22.28 2.54 0.72
N ALA A 456 -22.28 1.81 1.82
CA ALA A 456 -23.32 1.87 2.85
C ALA A 456 -23.30 3.15 3.68
N THR A 457 -22.18 3.87 3.71
CA THR A 457 -21.98 5.12 4.45
C THR A 457 -21.83 6.34 3.54
N ALA A 458 -22.30 6.25 2.29
CA ALA A 458 -22.22 7.33 1.29
C ALA A 458 -20.80 7.89 1.06
N GLY A 459 -19.76 7.08 1.30
CA GLY A 459 -18.36 7.48 1.17
C GLY A 459 -17.70 8.04 2.43
N GLU A 460 -18.44 8.17 3.53
CA GLU A 460 -17.96 8.90 4.71
C GLU A 460 -17.25 8.05 5.77
N ALA A 461 -17.34 6.71 5.70
CA ALA A 461 -16.59 5.85 6.60
C ALA A 461 -15.12 5.73 6.21
N ILE A 462 -14.25 5.87 7.18
CA ILE A 462 -12.81 5.66 7.07
C ILE A 462 -12.47 4.39 7.84
N MET A 463 -11.97 3.38 7.13
CA MET A 463 -11.62 2.09 7.70
C MET A 463 -10.11 1.86 7.64
N THR A 464 -9.54 1.42 8.76
CA THR A 464 -8.15 0.95 8.86
C THR A 464 -8.11 -0.36 9.62
N HIS A 465 -7.12 -1.17 9.33
CA HIS A 465 -6.95 -2.46 9.98
C HIS A 465 -5.47 -2.82 10.07
N ARG A 466 -5.12 -3.64 11.05
CA ARG A 466 -3.75 -4.17 11.23
C ARG A 466 -3.80 -5.59 11.75
N LEU A 467 -2.83 -6.41 11.39
CA LEU A 467 -2.68 -7.75 11.94
C LEU A 467 -2.45 -7.66 13.46
N LYS A 468 -3.27 -8.39 14.22
CA LYS A 468 -3.12 -8.56 15.67
C LYS A 468 -2.30 -9.80 15.97
N ASP A 469 -2.83 -10.97 15.62
CA ASP A 469 -2.23 -12.29 15.85
C ASP A 469 -2.97 -13.38 15.06
N PHE A 470 -2.55 -14.63 15.22
CA PHE A 470 -3.29 -15.80 14.74
C PHE A 470 -4.16 -16.34 15.88
N GLU A 471 -5.48 -16.37 15.65
CA GLU A 471 -6.46 -16.88 16.62
C GLU A 471 -7.22 -18.08 16.03
N PRO A 472 -7.88 -18.90 16.87
CA PRO A 472 -8.66 -20.04 16.38
C PRO A 472 -9.70 -19.63 15.34
N TRP A 473 -9.93 -20.50 14.36
CA TRP A 473 -10.89 -20.30 13.28
C TRP A 473 -12.28 -19.90 13.78
N MET A 474 -12.78 -18.74 13.38
CA MET A 474 -14.03 -18.13 13.85
C MET A 474 -15.30 -18.64 13.13
N GLY A 475 -15.22 -19.76 12.40
CA GLY A 475 -16.33 -20.30 11.63
C GLY A 475 -16.49 -19.66 10.26
N ASP A 476 -17.42 -20.11 9.45
CA ASP A 476 -17.58 -19.66 8.07
C ASP A 476 -18.18 -18.25 8.00
N ILE A 477 -17.73 -17.49 7.01
CA ILE A 477 -18.24 -16.17 6.67
C ILE A 477 -19.03 -16.32 5.37
N GLU A 478 -20.23 -15.75 5.32
CA GLU A 478 -21.02 -15.73 4.10
C GLU A 478 -20.28 -14.98 2.99
N SER A 479 -19.99 -15.68 1.90
CA SER A 479 -19.47 -15.09 0.67
C SER A 479 -20.61 -14.41 -0.12
N ARG A 480 -20.30 -13.85 -1.27
CA ARG A 480 -21.28 -13.26 -2.20
C ARG A 480 -22.51 -14.17 -2.38
N ASN A 481 -23.70 -13.70 -1.97
CA ASN A 481 -24.95 -14.48 -2.02
C ASN A 481 -25.65 -14.44 -3.39
N VAL A 482 -25.16 -13.59 -4.32
CA VAL A 482 -25.74 -13.40 -5.64
C VAL A 482 -24.96 -14.16 -6.71
N GLY A 483 -25.67 -14.76 -7.68
CA GLY A 483 -25.07 -15.52 -8.76
C GLY A 483 -24.39 -14.64 -9.82
N ALA A 484 -23.72 -15.27 -10.76
CA ALA A 484 -23.09 -14.63 -11.91
C ALA A 484 -23.99 -14.73 -13.15
N ILE A 485 -23.96 -13.69 -13.99
CA ILE A 485 -24.45 -13.74 -15.36
C ILE A 485 -23.25 -14.06 -16.24
N ILE A 486 -23.31 -15.17 -16.99
CA ILE A 486 -22.19 -15.74 -17.73
C ILE A 486 -22.53 -15.73 -19.23
N ALA A 487 -21.58 -15.29 -20.06
CA ALA A 487 -21.73 -15.33 -21.52
C ALA A 487 -21.72 -16.77 -22.04
N SER A 488 -22.70 -17.13 -22.88
CA SER A 488 -22.79 -18.45 -23.50
C SER A 488 -21.91 -18.60 -24.75
N GLU A 489 -21.61 -17.51 -25.44
CA GLU A 489 -20.93 -17.48 -26.73
C GLU A 489 -19.89 -16.38 -26.79
N THR A 490 -18.92 -16.56 -27.70
CA THR A 490 -17.90 -15.54 -28.00
C THR A 490 -18.40 -14.65 -29.12
N GLY A 491 -18.32 -13.33 -28.95
CA GLY A 491 -18.75 -12.36 -29.96
C GLY A 491 -18.89 -10.95 -29.38
N THR A 492 -19.56 -10.09 -30.14
CA THR A 492 -19.83 -8.71 -29.74
C THR A 492 -21.14 -8.63 -28.96
N ALA A 493 -21.15 -7.97 -27.82
CA ALA A 493 -22.35 -7.72 -27.03
C ALA A 493 -23.23 -6.66 -27.71
N TYR A 494 -24.51 -6.96 -27.90
CA TYR A 494 -25.46 -6.03 -28.53
C TYR A 494 -26.37 -5.37 -27.49
N ALA A 495 -26.61 -4.06 -27.68
CA ALA A 495 -27.51 -3.26 -26.86
C ALA A 495 -28.89 -3.92 -26.66
N TYR A 496 -29.46 -4.46 -27.74
CA TYR A 496 -30.75 -5.15 -27.73
C TYR A 496 -30.77 -6.37 -26.77
N SER A 497 -29.69 -7.15 -26.73
CA SER A 497 -29.62 -8.33 -25.87
C SER A 497 -29.42 -7.95 -24.41
N ILE A 498 -28.61 -6.91 -24.15
CA ILE A 498 -28.38 -6.39 -22.79
C ILE A 498 -29.69 -5.82 -22.23
N ASP A 499 -30.40 -5.00 -23.02
CA ASP A 499 -31.68 -4.41 -22.64
C ASP A 499 -32.72 -5.45 -22.21
N LYS A 500 -32.86 -6.55 -22.97
CA LYS A 500 -33.77 -7.66 -22.63
C LYS A 500 -33.38 -8.45 -21.39
N LEU A 501 -32.15 -8.37 -20.97
CA LEU A 501 -31.60 -9.17 -19.88
C LEU A 501 -31.36 -8.34 -18.60
N GLN A 502 -31.49 -7.00 -18.67
CA GLN A 502 -31.17 -6.13 -17.53
C GLN A 502 -32.10 -6.34 -16.31
N ASP A 503 -33.31 -6.87 -16.49
CA ASP A 503 -34.17 -7.25 -15.39
C ASP A 503 -33.62 -8.44 -14.56
N ARG A 504 -32.65 -9.19 -15.10
CA ARG A 504 -32.04 -10.33 -14.43
C ARG A 504 -30.87 -9.95 -13.53
N GLY A 505 -30.33 -8.74 -13.70
CA GLY A 505 -29.20 -8.30 -12.88
C GLY A 505 -28.46 -7.09 -13.45
N LYS A 506 -27.32 -6.79 -12.83
CA LYS A 506 -26.46 -5.68 -13.23
C LYS A 506 -25.36 -6.19 -14.16
N PHE A 507 -25.10 -5.49 -15.25
CA PHE A 507 -24.06 -5.87 -16.21
C PHE A 507 -22.73 -5.15 -15.93
N PHE A 508 -21.62 -5.82 -16.28
CA PHE A 508 -20.25 -5.32 -16.19
C PHE A 508 -19.66 -4.94 -17.54
N ILE A 509 -20.43 -5.15 -18.61
CA ILE A 509 -20.04 -4.93 -20.01
C ILE A 509 -20.88 -3.83 -20.64
N SER A 510 -20.28 -3.13 -21.59
CA SER A 510 -20.93 -2.14 -22.43
C SER A 510 -21.43 -2.74 -23.75
N PRO A 511 -22.43 -2.13 -24.42
CA PRO A 511 -22.73 -2.46 -25.81
C PRO A 511 -21.51 -2.30 -26.71
N GLN A 512 -21.37 -3.19 -27.71
CA GLN A 512 -20.22 -3.29 -28.64
C GLN A 512 -18.94 -3.87 -28.03
N GLU A 513 -18.92 -4.22 -26.76
CA GLU A 513 -17.79 -4.89 -26.14
C GLU A 513 -17.67 -6.35 -26.61
N GLN A 514 -16.44 -6.82 -26.78
CA GLN A 514 -16.14 -8.21 -27.13
C GLN A 514 -16.17 -9.08 -25.87
N VAL A 515 -16.95 -10.14 -25.93
CA VAL A 515 -17.08 -11.11 -24.84
C VAL A 515 -16.75 -12.52 -25.33
N TYR A 516 -16.44 -13.42 -24.41
CA TYR A 516 -16.20 -14.83 -24.73
C TYR A 516 -17.01 -15.76 -23.84
N CYS A 517 -17.24 -16.98 -24.33
CA CYS A 517 -17.93 -18.02 -23.59
C CYS A 517 -17.27 -18.27 -22.22
N GLY A 518 -18.05 -18.24 -21.14
CA GLY A 518 -17.55 -18.42 -19.77
C GLY A 518 -17.08 -17.12 -19.08
N GLN A 519 -17.08 -15.99 -19.78
CA GLN A 519 -16.86 -14.67 -19.16
C GLN A 519 -18.03 -14.33 -18.24
N VAL A 520 -17.74 -13.84 -17.03
CA VAL A 520 -18.73 -13.28 -16.13
C VAL A 520 -19.00 -11.84 -16.56
N ILE A 521 -20.18 -11.60 -17.08
CA ILE A 521 -20.57 -10.32 -17.70
C ILE A 521 -21.57 -9.54 -16.85
N GLY A 522 -21.95 -10.05 -15.70
CA GLY A 522 -22.87 -9.38 -14.79
C GLY A 522 -23.13 -10.16 -13.52
N GLU A 523 -23.85 -9.52 -12.62
CA GLU A 523 -24.34 -10.03 -11.35
C GLU A 523 -25.82 -10.39 -11.48
N HIS A 524 -26.19 -11.61 -11.11
CA HIS A 524 -27.59 -12.07 -11.13
C HIS A 524 -28.31 -11.59 -9.87
N THR A 525 -29.59 -11.28 -9.97
CA THR A 525 -30.44 -10.91 -8.82
C THR A 525 -30.70 -12.07 -7.85
N ARG A 526 -30.48 -13.33 -8.27
CA ARG A 526 -30.66 -14.53 -7.47
C ARG A 526 -29.31 -15.17 -7.14
N SER A 527 -29.32 -16.12 -6.22
CA SER A 527 -28.10 -16.81 -5.76
C SER A 527 -27.46 -17.76 -6.79
N ASN A 528 -28.22 -18.22 -7.79
CA ASN A 528 -27.73 -19.15 -8.82
C ASN A 528 -27.12 -18.41 -10.02
N ASP A 529 -26.08 -18.99 -10.60
CA ASP A 529 -25.49 -18.54 -11.85
C ASP A 529 -26.43 -18.80 -13.04
N ILE A 530 -26.45 -17.88 -14.00
CA ILE A 530 -27.17 -18.05 -15.26
C ILE A 530 -26.26 -17.84 -16.47
N THR A 531 -26.44 -18.65 -17.49
CA THR A 531 -25.73 -18.50 -18.77
C THR A 531 -26.68 -17.86 -19.79
N VAL A 532 -26.25 -16.76 -20.38
CA VAL A 532 -27.05 -15.94 -21.31
C VAL A 532 -26.31 -15.62 -22.59
N ASN A 533 -27.06 -15.40 -23.66
CA ASN A 533 -26.50 -14.97 -24.93
C ASN A 533 -26.69 -13.45 -25.14
N VAL A 534 -25.60 -12.70 -25.07
CA VAL A 534 -25.58 -11.23 -25.30
C VAL A 534 -25.15 -10.87 -26.72
N THR A 535 -24.80 -11.87 -27.54
CA THR A 535 -24.31 -11.64 -28.91
C THR A 535 -25.41 -11.69 -29.97
N LYS A 536 -26.69 -11.77 -29.56
CA LYS A 536 -27.81 -11.77 -30.49
C LYS A 536 -28.17 -10.36 -30.92
N ALA A 537 -28.03 -10.06 -32.21
CA ALA A 537 -28.52 -8.82 -32.79
C ALA A 537 -30.07 -8.84 -32.93
N LYS A 538 -30.68 -7.66 -32.98
CA LYS A 538 -32.11 -7.53 -33.30
C LYS A 538 -32.30 -8.08 -34.74
N GLN A 539 -33.14 -9.10 -34.89
CA GLN A 539 -33.51 -9.57 -36.22
C GLN A 539 -34.38 -8.52 -36.89
N LEU A 540 -33.99 -8.12 -38.10
CA LEU A 540 -34.81 -7.24 -38.91
C LEU A 540 -36.03 -8.04 -39.38
N THR A 541 -37.20 -7.74 -38.80
CA THR A 541 -38.48 -8.23 -39.30
C THR A 541 -39.01 -7.25 -40.32
N ASN A 542 -39.49 -7.75 -41.46
CA ASN A 542 -40.05 -6.95 -42.55
C ASN A 542 -41.36 -6.20 -42.21
N MET A 543 -41.86 -6.29 -41.00
CA MET A 543 -42.99 -5.51 -40.52
C MET A 543 -42.49 -4.20 -39.91
N ARG A 544 -42.57 -3.13 -40.68
CA ARG A 544 -42.54 -1.75 -40.17
C ARG A 544 -43.81 -1.50 -39.34
N ALA A 545 -43.78 -1.72 -38.06
CA ALA A 545 -44.69 -1.04 -37.16
C ALA A 545 -44.24 0.42 -37.11
N SER A 546 -44.93 1.29 -37.85
CA SER A 546 -44.75 2.72 -37.76
C SER A 546 -45.16 3.17 -36.36
N GLY A 547 -44.18 3.50 -35.51
CA GLY A 547 -44.48 4.33 -34.35
C GLY A 547 -43.97 3.91 -32.99
N SER A 548 -42.81 3.30 -32.83
CA SER A 548 -42.02 3.50 -31.63
C SER A 548 -40.64 2.85 -31.82
N ASP A 549 -39.66 3.66 -32.19
CA ASP A 549 -38.30 3.45 -31.74
C ASP A 549 -38.33 3.69 -30.25
N GLU A 550 -38.70 2.66 -29.47
CA GLU A 550 -38.42 2.63 -28.04
C GLU A 550 -36.92 2.85 -27.88
N LYS A 551 -36.56 4.04 -27.37
CA LYS A 551 -35.18 4.33 -26.99
C LYS A 551 -34.79 3.26 -25.97
N THR A 552 -33.94 2.34 -26.37
CA THR A 552 -33.33 1.36 -25.45
C THR A 552 -32.61 2.10 -24.36
N SER A 553 -33.15 2.06 -23.14
CA SER A 553 -32.54 2.66 -21.96
C SER A 553 -31.76 1.55 -21.25
N ILE A 554 -30.44 1.50 -21.46
CA ILE A 554 -29.56 0.54 -20.80
C ILE A 554 -28.94 1.22 -19.59
N ALA A 555 -29.02 0.55 -18.42
CA ALA A 555 -28.33 0.98 -17.24
C ALA A 555 -26.79 0.99 -17.47
N PRO A 556 -26.06 1.98 -16.95
CA PRO A 556 -24.62 2.01 -17.08
C PRO A 556 -23.99 0.75 -16.46
N PRO A 557 -22.93 0.18 -17.06
CA PRO A 557 -22.27 -0.99 -16.54
C PRO A 557 -21.55 -0.68 -15.22
N VAL A 558 -21.47 -1.67 -14.35
CA VAL A 558 -20.62 -1.61 -13.17
C VAL A 558 -19.18 -1.86 -13.59
N ILE A 559 -18.30 -0.90 -13.35
CA ILE A 559 -16.88 -1.00 -13.66
C ILE A 559 -16.13 -1.22 -12.35
N PHE A 560 -15.45 -2.32 -12.24
CA PHE A 560 -14.63 -2.64 -11.06
C PHE A 560 -13.21 -2.09 -11.19
N SER A 561 -12.67 -1.58 -10.09
CA SER A 561 -11.24 -1.49 -9.89
C SER A 561 -10.64 -2.89 -9.74
N LEU A 562 -9.32 -3.01 -9.79
CA LEU A 562 -8.66 -4.32 -9.61
C LEU A 562 -8.98 -4.92 -8.23
N GLU A 563 -8.94 -4.11 -7.18
CA GLU A 563 -9.26 -4.52 -5.83
C GLU A 563 -10.69 -5.03 -5.71
N GLU A 564 -11.65 -4.26 -6.22
CA GLU A 564 -13.06 -4.66 -6.21
C GLU A 564 -13.29 -5.96 -7.01
N ALA A 565 -12.59 -6.13 -8.12
CA ALA A 565 -12.66 -7.37 -8.90
C ALA A 565 -12.13 -8.58 -8.13
N LEU A 566 -10.98 -8.42 -7.42
CA LEU A 566 -10.38 -9.47 -6.59
C LEU A 566 -11.25 -9.83 -5.39
N GLU A 567 -11.93 -8.84 -4.81
CA GLU A 567 -12.86 -9.03 -3.70
C GLU A 567 -14.19 -9.67 -4.13
N TYR A 568 -14.61 -9.41 -5.39
CA TYR A 568 -15.87 -9.86 -5.93
C TYR A 568 -15.87 -11.31 -6.36
N ILE A 569 -14.76 -11.85 -6.92
CA ILE A 569 -14.68 -13.21 -7.47
C ILE A 569 -14.86 -14.29 -6.40
N ARG A 570 -15.42 -15.42 -6.84
CA ARG A 570 -15.51 -16.66 -6.05
C ARG A 570 -14.36 -17.62 -6.34
N GLU A 571 -14.29 -18.72 -5.60
CA GLU A 571 -13.26 -19.76 -5.76
C GLU A 571 -13.25 -20.41 -7.16
N ASP A 572 -14.40 -20.42 -7.85
CA ASP A 572 -14.56 -20.94 -9.20
C ASP A 572 -14.37 -19.89 -10.31
N GLU A 573 -13.86 -18.70 -9.94
CA GLU A 573 -13.69 -17.56 -10.83
C GLU A 573 -12.24 -17.06 -10.82
N TYR A 574 -11.82 -16.46 -11.94
CA TYR A 574 -10.57 -15.72 -12.09
C TYR A 574 -10.81 -14.28 -12.55
N VAL A 575 -9.91 -13.40 -12.17
CA VAL A 575 -9.74 -12.10 -12.83
C VAL A 575 -8.69 -12.25 -13.92
N GLU A 576 -9.08 -12.05 -15.16
CA GLU A 576 -8.19 -11.91 -16.31
C GLU A 576 -7.68 -10.48 -16.34
N VAL A 577 -6.39 -10.29 -16.20
CA VAL A 577 -5.73 -8.99 -16.19
C VAL A 577 -4.86 -8.85 -17.44
N THR A 578 -5.16 -7.85 -18.26
CA THR A 578 -4.39 -7.50 -19.46
C THR A 578 -4.03 -6.01 -19.42
N PRO A 579 -3.06 -5.55 -20.21
CA PRO A 579 -2.70 -4.12 -20.27
C PRO A 579 -3.88 -3.18 -20.55
N LYS A 580 -4.88 -3.66 -21.33
CA LYS A 580 -6.01 -2.83 -21.77
C LYS A 580 -7.32 -3.14 -21.06
N SER A 581 -7.48 -4.34 -20.50
CA SER A 581 -8.77 -4.80 -19.99
C SER A 581 -8.63 -5.64 -18.74
N MET A 582 -9.64 -5.59 -17.91
CA MET A 582 -9.90 -6.49 -16.80
C MET A 582 -11.22 -7.22 -17.05
N ARG A 583 -11.23 -8.53 -16.94
CA ARG A 583 -12.44 -9.35 -17.16
C ARG A 583 -12.58 -10.40 -16.08
N LEU A 584 -13.77 -10.58 -15.58
CA LEU A 584 -14.10 -11.68 -14.68
C LEU A 584 -14.49 -12.90 -15.52
N ARG A 585 -14.08 -14.08 -15.11
CA ARG A 585 -14.41 -15.32 -15.84
C ARG A 585 -14.54 -16.52 -14.92
N LYS A 586 -15.29 -17.53 -15.37
CA LYS A 586 -15.27 -18.85 -14.72
C LYS A 586 -13.97 -19.59 -15.05
N ILE A 587 -13.47 -20.38 -14.10
CA ILE A 587 -12.31 -21.28 -14.31
C ILE A 587 -12.64 -22.26 -15.43
N LEU A 588 -13.81 -22.92 -15.35
CA LEU A 588 -14.34 -23.78 -16.39
C LEU A 588 -15.24 -22.94 -17.33
N LEU A 589 -14.75 -22.66 -18.53
CA LEU A 589 -15.46 -21.82 -19.48
C LEU A 589 -16.74 -22.46 -20.03
N SER A 590 -16.70 -23.77 -20.29
CA SER A 590 -17.84 -24.53 -20.82
C SER A 590 -18.92 -24.72 -19.75
N GLU A 591 -20.17 -24.44 -20.08
CA GLU A 591 -21.32 -24.71 -19.20
C GLU A 591 -21.47 -26.21 -18.89
N VAL A 592 -21.14 -27.08 -19.84
CA VAL A 592 -21.20 -28.53 -19.67
C VAL A 592 -20.21 -28.99 -18.60
N ASP A 593 -18.98 -28.45 -18.65
CA ASP A 593 -17.94 -28.81 -17.69
C ASP A 593 -18.26 -28.29 -16.29
N ARG A 594 -18.81 -27.07 -16.17
CA ARG A 594 -19.32 -26.53 -14.88
C ARG A 594 -20.40 -27.42 -14.29
N LYS A 595 -21.37 -27.87 -15.11
CA LYS A 595 -22.43 -28.77 -14.65
C LYS A 595 -21.93 -30.17 -14.27
N ARG A 596 -20.85 -30.67 -14.85
CA ARG A 596 -20.21 -31.93 -14.44
C ARG A 596 -19.51 -31.75 -13.10
N ALA A 597 -18.67 -30.71 -12.97
CA ALA A 597 -17.94 -30.42 -11.74
C ALA A 597 -18.86 -30.14 -10.52
N SER A 598 -20.11 -29.67 -10.74
CA SER A 598 -21.08 -29.46 -9.64
C SER A 598 -21.79 -30.74 -9.19
N LYS A 599 -21.57 -31.85 -9.89
CA LYS A 599 -22.18 -33.18 -9.56
C LYS A 599 -21.19 -34.14 -8.90
N GLU A 600 -19.89 -33.85 -9.02
CA GLU A 600 -18.81 -34.49 -8.28
C GLU A 600 -18.62 -33.83 -6.90
#